data_60701ccc56e0571f7f110305f382f04c
#
_entry.id   60701ccc56e0571f7f110305f382f04c
#
_cell.length_a   1.000
_cell.length_b   1.000
_cell.length_c   1.000
_cell.angle_alpha   90.00
_cell.angle_beta   90.00
_cell.angle_gamma   90.00
#
_symmetry.space_group_name_H-M   'P 1'
#
loop_
_entity.id
_entity.type
_entity.pdbx_description
1 polymer ?
#
loop_
_entity_poly.entity_id
_entity_poly.type
_entity_poly.pdbx_seq_one_letter_code
_entity_poly.pdbx_strand_id
1 'polypeptide(L)'
;DFVRDQLKDRVTPELFFSDQFPTVVKRRYVDFDMNKLFEVYYFNDAPTPADFDKQVCPWLKKNAGQYDLVLVPDFGNGFLSQNMVDILCDKAKFLAVNTQLNSGNRGYHVINRYSRADFVSLNEPEIRLATHNRHDPLEPIIESVSKNIQARWVAVTRGTKGAIIFDRECSKFFEIPSLATKVVDRIGAGDTFLSLASLCLKDGLSAEVAAFLGSAAAALSVGTVCNSNLVDSTK
;
A
#
# COMPACT_ATOMS: atom_id res chain seq x y z
N ASP A 1 -10.40 20.41 -9.06
CA ASP A 1 -9.61 21.55 -8.62
C ASP A 1 -9.05 21.34 -7.21
N PHE A 2 -9.86 20.94 -6.21
CA PHE A 2 -9.37 20.70 -4.85
C PHE A 2 -8.12 19.77 -4.81
N VAL A 3 -8.13 18.65 -5.53
CA VAL A 3 -7.00 17.71 -5.54
C VAL A 3 -5.75 18.38 -6.14
N ARG A 4 -5.90 19.09 -7.26
CA ARG A 4 -4.78 19.84 -7.88
C ARG A 4 -4.20 20.88 -6.95
N ASP A 5 -5.06 21.63 -6.24
CA ASP A 5 -4.63 22.67 -5.31
C ASP A 5 -3.88 22.08 -4.12
N GLN A 6 -4.28 20.90 -3.62
CA GLN A 6 -3.60 20.21 -2.51
C GLN A 6 -2.24 19.58 -2.93
N LEU A 7 -2.10 19.19 -4.19
CA LEU A 7 -0.88 18.61 -4.73
C LEU A 7 0.11 19.65 -5.27
N LYS A 8 -0.36 20.89 -5.48
CA LYS A 8 0.44 22.01 -5.98
C LYS A 8 1.75 22.15 -5.21
N ASP A 9 2.83 22.40 -5.91
CA ASP A 9 4.16 22.62 -5.38
C ASP A 9 4.83 21.40 -4.67
N ARG A 10 4.14 20.25 -4.61
CA ARG A 10 4.66 19.03 -3.98
C ARG A 10 4.94 17.91 -4.96
N VAL A 11 4.05 17.71 -5.92
CA VAL A 11 4.13 16.66 -6.93
C VAL A 11 3.63 17.17 -8.27
N THR A 12 4.02 16.52 -9.36
CA THR A 12 3.44 16.75 -10.69
C THR A 12 2.24 15.83 -10.87
N PRO A 13 0.98 16.31 -10.74
CA PRO A 13 -0.20 15.45 -10.79
C PRO A 13 -0.54 15.11 -12.24
N GLU A 14 -0.68 13.82 -12.52
CA GLU A 14 -1.34 13.30 -13.73
C GLU A 14 -2.67 12.72 -13.33
N LEU A 15 -3.77 13.36 -13.72
CA LEU A 15 -5.11 13.04 -13.27
C LEU A 15 -5.95 12.51 -14.42
N PHE A 16 -6.47 11.29 -14.27
CA PHE A 16 -7.38 10.66 -15.19
C PHE A 16 -8.80 10.71 -14.64
N PHE A 17 -9.77 10.99 -15.50
CA PHE A 17 -11.17 11.18 -15.13
C PHE A 17 -12.06 10.17 -15.84
N SER A 18 -13.09 9.73 -15.15
CA SER A 18 -14.15 8.89 -15.71
C SER A 18 -15.50 9.33 -15.16
N ASP A 19 -16.44 9.61 -16.06
CA ASP A 19 -17.83 9.94 -15.67
C ASP A 19 -18.59 8.73 -15.10
N GLN A 20 -18.09 7.52 -15.35
CA GLN A 20 -18.68 6.28 -14.85
C GLN A 20 -18.21 5.91 -13.43
N PHE A 21 -17.10 6.50 -12.97
CA PHE A 21 -16.51 6.25 -11.67
C PHE A 21 -16.40 7.56 -10.86
N PRO A 22 -17.40 7.85 -10.04
CA PRO A 22 -17.30 8.99 -9.13
C PRO A 22 -16.17 8.78 -8.13
N THR A 23 -15.59 9.87 -7.67
CA THR A 23 -14.58 9.83 -6.60
C THR A 23 -15.12 9.08 -5.39
N VAL A 24 -14.36 8.09 -4.91
CA VAL A 24 -14.73 7.30 -3.73
C VAL A 24 -14.86 8.21 -2.51
N VAL A 25 -15.99 8.11 -1.81
CA VAL A 25 -16.20 8.82 -0.55
C VAL A 25 -16.24 7.82 0.60
N LYS A 26 -15.31 7.98 1.55
CA LYS A 26 -15.26 7.23 2.80
C LYS A 26 -15.69 8.14 3.93
N ARG A 27 -16.96 8.05 4.34
CA ARG A 27 -17.52 8.87 5.42
C ARG A 27 -17.38 8.14 6.74
N ARG A 28 -16.60 8.72 7.66
CA ARG A 28 -16.41 8.19 9.02
C ARG A 28 -17.28 8.94 10.00
N TYR A 29 -17.94 8.18 10.85
CA TYR A 29 -18.70 8.71 11.98
C TYR A 29 -17.90 8.42 13.24
N VAL A 30 -17.62 9.46 14.00
CA VAL A 30 -16.78 9.42 15.20
C VAL A 30 -17.57 9.97 16.39
N ASP A 31 -17.23 9.54 17.60
CA ASP A 31 -17.75 10.11 18.84
C ASP A 31 -16.99 11.42 19.21
N PHE A 32 -17.32 11.98 20.39
CA PHE A 32 -16.67 13.21 20.86
C PHE A 32 -15.19 13.04 21.19
N ASP A 33 -14.76 11.80 21.48
CA ASP A 33 -13.37 11.44 21.74
C ASP A 33 -12.62 11.03 20.46
N MET A 34 -13.22 11.26 19.30
CA MET A 34 -12.69 10.91 17.97
C MET A 34 -12.53 9.41 17.72
N ASN A 35 -13.20 8.54 18.51
CA ASN A 35 -13.23 7.12 18.23
C ASN A 35 -14.16 6.83 17.04
N LYS A 36 -13.68 6.02 16.09
CA LYS A 36 -14.48 5.62 14.94
C LYS A 36 -15.61 4.69 15.38
N LEU A 37 -16.86 5.11 15.19
CA LEU A 37 -18.06 4.32 15.43
C LEU A 37 -18.35 3.40 14.25
N PHE A 38 -18.48 3.95 13.05
CA PHE A 38 -18.67 3.22 11.81
C PHE A 38 -18.24 4.04 10.60
N GLU A 39 -18.20 3.39 9.44
CA GLU A 39 -17.77 4.00 8.17
C GLU A 39 -18.74 3.60 7.06
N VAL A 40 -19.05 4.55 6.19
CA VAL A 40 -19.90 4.33 5.01
C VAL A 40 -19.07 4.63 3.76
N TYR A 41 -19.02 3.67 2.84
CA TYR A 41 -18.37 3.80 1.56
C TYR A 41 -19.39 4.12 0.48
N TYR A 42 -19.10 5.14 -0.30
CA TYR A 42 -19.82 5.47 -1.54
C TYR A 42 -18.83 5.27 -2.69
N PHE A 43 -19.00 4.21 -3.45
CA PHE A 43 -18.15 3.89 -4.59
C PHE A 43 -18.93 3.04 -5.60
N ASN A 44 -18.44 2.97 -6.84
CA ASN A 44 -18.97 2.07 -7.86
C ASN A 44 -18.22 0.74 -7.77
N ASP A 45 -18.95 -0.37 -7.59
CA ASP A 45 -18.40 -1.73 -7.49
C ASP A 45 -18.28 -2.43 -8.86
N ALA A 46 -18.53 -1.70 -9.95
CA ALA A 46 -18.39 -2.22 -11.30
C ALA A 46 -16.91 -2.37 -11.70
N PRO A 47 -16.59 -3.27 -12.63
CA PRO A 47 -15.23 -3.36 -13.20
C PRO A 47 -14.77 -2.04 -13.82
N THR A 48 -13.48 -1.79 -13.83
CA THR A 48 -12.88 -0.61 -14.47
C THR A 48 -13.34 -0.51 -15.94
N PRO A 49 -13.89 0.64 -16.38
CA PRO A 49 -14.38 0.78 -17.74
C PRO A 49 -13.26 0.66 -18.77
N ALA A 50 -13.55 0.01 -19.90
CA ALA A 50 -12.57 -0.17 -20.98
C ALA A 50 -12.05 1.17 -21.55
N ASP A 51 -12.87 2.23 -21.50
CA ASP A 51 -12.45 3.57 -21.97
C ASP A 51 -11.47 4.23 -21.01
N PHE A 52 -11.52 3.89 -19.73
CA PHE A 52 -10.53 4.34 -18.75
C PHE A 52 -9.18 3.64 -19.00
N ASP A 53 -9.20 2.33 -19.29
CA ASP A 53 -8.00 1.59 -19.72
C ASP A 53 -7.34 2.21 -20.96
N LYS A 54 -8.14 2.63 -21.93
CA LYS A 54 -7.62 3.30 -23.15
C LYS A 54 -6.89 4.62 -22.86
N GLN A 55 -7.25 5.30 -21.79
CA GLN A 55 -6.58 6.53 -21.37
C GLN A 55 -5.33 6.24 -20.55
N VAL A 56 -5.41 5.35 -19.56
CA VAL A 56 -4.35 5.14 -18.55
C VAL A 56 -3.25 4.20 -19.05
N CYS A 57 -3.61 3.11 -19.73
CA CYS A 57 -2.63 2.11 -20.15
C CYS A 57 -1.53 2.66 -21.10
N PRO A 58 -1.83 3.50 -22.11
CA PRO A 58 -0.79 4.11 -22.95
C PRO A 58 0.17 5.01 -22.15
N TRP A 59 -0.38 5.75 -21.17
CA TRP A 59 0.42 6.60 -20.32
C TRP A 59 1.36 5.77 -19.43
N LEU A 60 0.85 4.72 -18.79
CA LEU A 60 1.67 3.80 -17.99
C LEU A 60 2.76 3.13 -18.81
N LYS A 61 2.45 2.64 -20.01
CA LYS A 61 3.44 2.03 -20.93
C LYS A 61 4.57 2.98 -21.26
N LYS A 62 4.27 4.27 -21.44
CA LYS A 62 5.26 5.30 -21.77
C LYS A 62 6.09 5.72 -20.57
N ASN A 63 5.48 5.82 -19.39
CA ASN A 63 6.05 6.55 -18.26
C ASN A 63 6.54 5.66 -17.11
N ALA A 64 5.92 4.49 -16.84
CA ALA A 64 6.25 3.67 -15.65
C ALA A 64 7.74 3.31 -15.58
N GLY A 65 8.38 3.01 -16.71
CA GLY A 65 9.82 2.70 -16.78
C GLY A 65 10.74 3.91 -16.68
N GLN A 66 10.23 5.13 -16.61
CA GLN A 66 11.05 6.34 -16.47
C GLN A 66 11.36 6.64 -15.00
N TYR A 67 10.50 6.19 -14.09
CA TYR A 67 10.66 6.39 -12.64
C TYR A 67 11.59 5.34 -12.04
N ASP A 68 12.36 5.74 -11.04
CA ASP A 68 13.25 4.84 -10.31
C ASP A 68 12.49 3.96 -9.32
N LEU A 69 11.36 4.45 -8.82
CA LEU A 69 10.43 3.76 -7.94
C LEU A 69 9.00 4.01 -8.42
N VAL A 70 8.22 2.95 -8.57
CA VAL A 70 6.77 3.00 -8.74
C VAL A 70 6.12 2.42 -7.49
N LEU A 71 5.36 3.27 -6.80
CA LEU A 71 4.64 2.92 -5.59
C LEU A 71 3.16 2.76 -5.89
N VAL A 72 2.58 1.62 -5.54
CA VAL A 72 1.18 1.29 -5.82
C VAL A 72 0.43 0.95 -4.54
N PRO A 73 -0.21 1.93 -3.88
CA PRO A 73 -1.16 1.67 -2.82
C PRO A 73 -2.52 1.28 -3.43
N ASP A 74 -2.73 -0.02 -3.63
CA ASP A 74 -3.90 -0.54 -4.33
C ASP A 74 -5.05 -0.84 -3.35
N PHE A 75 -5.95 0.10 -3.20
CA PHE A 75 -7.08 0.03 -2.28
C PHE A 75 -8.24 -0.89 -2.73
N GLY A 76 -8.17 -1.46 -3.93
CA GLY A 76 -9.21 -2.36 -4.42
C GLY A 76 -10.57 -1.71 -4.66
N ASN A 77 -10.58 -0.44 -5.03
CA ASN A 77 -11.79 0.33 -5.30
C ASN A 77 -12.10 0.41 -6.81
N GLY A 78 -11.59 -0.52 -7.62
CA GLY A 78 -11.85 -0.59 -9.06
C GLY A 78 -11.03 0.37 -9.93
N PHE A 79 -10.10 1.14 -9.37
CA PHE A 79 -9.26 2.07 -10.15
C PHE A 79 -8.26 1.33 -11.06
N LEU A 80 -7.56 0.33 -10.52
CA LEU A 80 -6.57 -0.44 -11.27
C LEU A 80 -7.20 -1.66 -11.93
N SER A 81 -7.24 -1.66 -13.26
CA SER A 81 -7.57 -2.86 -14.04
C SER A 81 -6.42 -3.86 -14.04
N GLN A 82 -6.69 -5.11 -14.46
CA GLN A 82 -5.63 -6.10 -14.62
C GLN A 82 -4.61 -5.68 -15.69
N ASN A 83 -5.06 -5.05 -16.79
CA ASN A 83 -4.18 -4.52 -17.83
C ASN A 83 -3.18 -3.49 -17.28
N MET A 84 -3.63 -2.60 -16.38
CA MET A 84 -2.74 -1.62 -15.74
C MET A 84 -1.73 -2.31 -14.82
N VAL A 85 -2.17 -3.30 -14.04
CA VAL A 85 -1.30 -4.09 -13.16
C VAL A 85 -0.23 -4.81 -13.98
N ASP A 86 -0.60 -5.46 -15.09
CA ASP A 86 0.33 -6.17 -15.95
C ASP A 86 1.40 -5.23 -16.56
N ILE A 87 0.99 -4.02 -16.97
CA ILE A 87 1.92 -2.99 -17.47
C ILE A 87 2.88 -2.55 -16.36
N LEU A 88 2.39 -2.33 -15.15
CA LEU A 88 3.24 -1.94 -14.01
C LEU A 88 4.25 -3.03 -13.67
N CYS A 89 3.82 -4.29 -13.65
CA CYS A 89 4.69 -5.44 -13.44
C CYS A 89 5.77 -5.55 -14.52
N ASP A 90 5.45 -5.26 -15.79
CA ASP A 90 6.40 -5.33 -16.92
C ASP A 90 7.36 -4.14 -16.97
N LYS A 91 6.87 -2.92 -16.71
CA LYS A 91 7.61 -1.67 -17.02
C LYS A 91 8.32 -1.04 -15.83
N ALA A 92 7.86 -1.22 -14.60
CA ALA A 92 8.47 -0.57 -13.46
C ALA A 92 9.89 -1.09 -13.20
N LYS A 93 10.86 -0.19 -12.99
CA LYS A 93 12.24 -0.56 -12.61
C LYS A 93 12.28 -1.15 -11.21
N PHE A 94 11.60 -0.50 -10.27
CA PHE A 94 11.35 -0.97 -8.91
C PHE A 94 9.87 -0.79 -8.62
N LEU A 95 9.16 -1.86 -8.35
CA LEU A 95 7.73 -1.87 -8.07
C LEU A 95 7.47 -2.21 -6.61
N ALA A 96 6.90 -1.28 -5.86
CA ALA A 96 6.46 -1.48 -4.49
C ALA A 96 4.94 -1.47 -4.41
N VAL A 97 4.35 -2.49 -3.81
CA VAL A 97 2.90 -2.72 -3.84
C VAL A 97 2.35 -3.00 -2.44
N ASN A 98 1.18 -2.42 -2.18
CA ASN A 98 0.26 -2.85 -1.14
C ASN A 98 -1.09 -3.16 -1.79
N THR A 99 -1.78 -4.19 -1.30
CA THR A 99 -3.20 -4.42 -1.62
C THR A 99 -4.00 -4.39 -0.34
N GLN A 100 -5.02 -3.56 -0.28
CA GLN A 100 -5.78 -3.33 0.93
C GLN A 100 -7.04 -4.18 1.00
N LEU A 101 -7.22 -4.88 2.11
CA LEU A 101 -8.48 -5.50 2.48
C LEU A 101 -9.40 -4.45 3.10
N ASN A 102 -10.58 -4.26 2.52
CA ASN A 102 -11.59 -3.35 3.04
C ASN A 102 -13.01 -3.94 2.92
N SER A 103 -13.99 -3.30 3.54
CA SER A 103 -15.38 -3.76 3.54
C SER A 103 -16.02 -3.78 2.15
N GLY A 104 -15.51 -2.97 1.21
CA GLY A 104 -16.02 -2.91 -0.16
C GLY A 104 -15.54 -4.10 -0.99
N ASN A 105 -14.26 -4.44 -0.94
CA ASN A 105 -13.71 -5.53 -1.77
C ASN A 105 -13.83 -6.92 -1.12
N ARG A 106 -14.21 -7.02 0.16
CA ARG A 106 -14.50 -8.27 0.89
C ARG A 106 -13.46 -9.39 0.69
N GLY A 107 -12.22 -9.04 0.42
CA GLY A 107 -11.16 -10.01 0.20
C GLY A 107 -11.02 -10.58 -1.21
N TYR A 108 -11.79 -10.11 -2.16
CA TYR A 108 -11.56 -10.45 -3.58
C TYR A 108 -10.33 -9.76 -4.16
N HIS A 109 -9.83 -8.73 -3.49
CA HIS A 109 -8.70 -7.92 -3.94
C HIS A 109 -7.45 -8.27 -3.13
N VAL A 110 -6.66 -9.18 -3.66
CA VAL A 110 -5.47 -9.71 -3.00
C VAL A 110 -4.21 -9.51 -3.84
N ILE A 111 -3.06 -9.58 -3.18
CA ILE A 111 -1.76 -9.35 -3.81
C ILE A 111 -1.46 -10.30 -4.98
N ASN A 112 -2.09 -11.46 -5.03
CA ASN A 112 -1.88 -12.49 -6.06
C ASN A 112 -2.26 -12.03 -7.50
N ARG A 113 -2.90 -10.88 -7.63
CA ARG A 113 -3.16 -10.25 -8.94
C ARG A 113 -1.90 -9.68 -9.59
N TYR A 114 -0.83 -9.47 -8.82
CA TYR A 114 0.45 -9.01 -9.31
C TYR A 114 1.35 -10.21 -9.62
N SER A 115 1.86 -10.29 -10.85
CA SER A 115 2.79 -11.34 -11.27
C SER A 115 4.21 -11.10 -10.76
N ARG A 116 4.55 -9.83 -10.46
CA ARG A 116 5.84 -9.40 -9.95
C ARG A 116 5.71 -8.13 -9.12
N ALA A 117 6.51 -8.05 -8.06
CA ALA A 117 6.85 -6.81 -7.37
C ALA A 117 8.26 -6.94 -6.78
N ASP A 118 8.98 -5.84 -6.55
CA ASP A 118 10.26 -5.87 -5.85
C ASP A 118 10.04 -5.85 -4.33
N PHE A 119 9.10 -5.03 -3.89
CA PHE A 119 8.69 -4.95 -2.49
C PHE A 119 7.18 -5.06 -2.33
N VAL A 120 6.75 -5.87 -1.38
CA VAL A 120 5.34 -6.02 -0.97
C VAL A 120 5.20 -5.68 0.51
N SER A 121 4.25 -4.82 0.85
CA SER A 121 3.89 -4.51 2.23
C SER A 121 2.41 -4.81 2.47
N LEU A 122 2.10 -5.70 3.40
CA LEU A 122 0.74 -6.10 3.74
C LEU A 122 0.56 -6.07 5.26
N ASN A 123 -0.67 -6.01 5.73
CA ASN A 123 -0.93 -6.36 7.12
C ASN A 123 -1.15 -7.87 7.28
N GLU A 124 -1.11 -8.37 8.52
CA GLU A 124 -1.27 -9.81 8.79
C GLU A 124 -2.60 -10.37 8.26
N PRO A 125 -3.78 -9.74 8.43
CA PRO A 125 -5.02 -10.18 7.81
C PRO A 125 -4.96 -10.27 6.27
N GLU A 126 -4.33 -9.31 5.61
CA GLU A 126 -4.21 -9.25 4.15
C GLU A 126 -3.39 -10.41 3.59
N ILE A 127 -2.22 -10.70 4.18
CA ILE A 127 -1.38 -11.80 3.70
C ILE A 127 -2.00 -13.17 3.99
N ARG A 128 -2.66 -13.32 5.14
CA ARG A 128 -3.39 -14.55 5.47
C ARG A 128 -4.54 -14.82 4.52
N LEU A 129 -5.25 -13.77 4.13
CA LEU A 129 -6.33 -13.88 3.16
C LEU A 129 -5.80 -14.23 1.75
N ALA A 130 -4.73 -13.57 1.31
CA ALA A 130 -4.10 -13.83 0.02
C ALA A 130 -3.64 -15.28 -0.16
N THR A 131 -3.30 -15.95 0.93
CA THR A 131 -2.85 -17.36 0.95
C THR A 131 -3.92 -18.34 1.43
N HIS A 132 -5.11 -17.85 1.80
CA HIS A 132 -6.17 -18.66 2.46
C HIS A 132 -5.66 -19.43 3.68
N ASN A 133 -4.66 -18.89 4.38
CA ASN A 133 -4.00 -19.56 5.50
C ASN A 133 -4.15 -18.73 6.79
N ARG A 134 -5.04 -19.19 7.68
CA ARG A 134 -5.43 -18.47 8.89
C ARG A 134 -4.53 -18.75 10.09
N HIS A 135 -3.90 -19.92 10.16
CA HIS A 135 -3.39 -20.46 11.41
C HIS A 135 -1.89 -20.76 11.44
N ASP A 136 -1.27 -20.99 10.28
CA ASP A 136 0.15 -21.33 10.23
C ASP A 136 1.05 -20.16 10.67
N PRO A 137 2.30 -20.43 11.04
CA PRO A 137 3.33 -19.40 11.25
C PRO A 137 3.42 -18.45 10.06
N LEU A 138 3.79 -17.17 10.32
CA LEU A 138 3.85 -16.17 9.26
C LEU A 138 5.00 -16.38 8.28
N GLU A 139 6.11 -16.92 8.75
CA GLU A 139 7.32 -17.07 7.95
C GLU A 139 7.08 -17.91 6.67
N PRO A 140 6.51 -19.13 6.74
CA PRO A 140 6.19 -19.90 5.53
C PRO A 140 5.18 -19.21 4.62
N ILE A 141 4.25 -18.46 5.18
CA ILE A 141 3.25 -17.68 4.42
C ILE A 141 3.95 -16.56 3.64
N ILE A 142 4.84 -15.83 4.29
CA ILE A 142 5.63 -14.75 3.68
C ILE A 142 6.53 -15.29 2.57
N GLU A 143 7.23 -16.38 2.80
CA GLU A 143 8.07 -17.04 1.79
C GLU A 143 7.26 -17.48 0.57
N SER A 144 6.08 -18.06 0.79
CA SER A 144 5.16 -18.44 -0.28
C SER A 144 4.74 -17.25 -1.14
N VAL A 145 4.34 -16.13 -0.51
CA VAL A 145 3.98 -14.90 -1.22
C VAL A 145 5.19 -14.35 -1.97
N SER A 146 6.36 -14.25 -1.33
CA SER A 146 7.60 -13.79 -1.97
C SER A 146 7.94 -14.60 -3.23
N LYS A 147 7.80 -15.93 -3.16
CA LYS A 147 8.04 -16.82 -4.30
C LYS A 147 7.03 -16.63 -5.41
N ASN A 148 5.73 -16.57 -5.08
CA ASN A 148 4.65 -16.51 -6.06
C ASN A 148 4.66 -15.21 -6.87
N ILE A 149 5.00 -14.08 -6.24
CA ILE A 149 5.04 -12.76 -6.87
C ILE A 149 6.49 -12.36 -7.23
N GLN A 150 7.44 -13.26 -7.07
CA GLN A 150 8.87 -13.00 -7.31
C GLN A 150 9.40 -11.76 -6.54
N ALA A 151 8.77 -11.41 -5.39
CA ALA A 151 9.19 -10.28 -4.59
C ALA A 151 10.50 -10.58 -3.86
N ARG A 152 11.47 -9.65 -3.93
CA ARG A 152 12.68 -9.75 -3.12
C ARG A 152 12.35 -9.52 -1.65
N TRP A 153 11.57 -8.48 -1.35
CA TRP A 153 11.20 -8.12 0.01
C TRP A 153 9.70 -8.22 0.22
N VAL A 154 9.32 -8.85 1.32
CA VAL A 154 7.93 -8.90 1.78
C VAL A 154 7.87 -8.50 3.23
N ALA A 155 7.17 -7.41 3.53
CA ALA A 155 6.94 -6.94 4.90
C ALA A 155 5.50 -7.21 5.32
N VAL A 156 5.33 -7.61 6.59
CA VAL A 156 4.01 -7.80 7.21
C VAL A 156 3.92 -6.96 8.46
N THR A 157 3.01 -5.99 8.46
CA THR A 157 2.71 -5.16 9.64
C THR A 157 1.70 -5.87 10.54
N ARG A 158 1.95 -5.86 11.86
CA ARG A 158 1.19 -6.62 12.86
C ARG A 158 0.62 -5.75 13.98
N GLY A 159 0.44 -4.46 13.70
CA GLY A 159 -0.07 -3.48 14.67
C GLY A 159 0.84 -3.37 15.90
N THR A 160 0.30 -3.65 17.09
CA THR A 160 1.05 -3.58 18.35
C THR A 160 2.18 -4.62 18.48
N LYS A 161 2.22 -5.61 17.59
CA LYS A 161 3.32 -6.59 17.50
C LYS A 161 4.45 -6.13 16.59
N GLY A 162 4.37 -4.91 16.04
CA GLY A 162 5.38 -4.37 15.14
C GLY A 162 5.28 -4.88 13.70
N ALA A 163 6.42 -5.15 13.08
CA ALA A 163 6.49 -5.63 11.70
C ALA A 163 7.54 -6.75 11.56
N ILE A 164 7.36 -7.59 10.55
CA ILE A 164 8.35 -8.58 10.11
C ILE A 164 8.64 -8.33 8.63
N ILE A 165 9.89 -8.34 8.23
CA ILE A 165 10.30 -8.25 6.83
C ILE A 165 11.18 -9.43 6.46
N PHE A 166 10.92 -10.02 5.31
CA PHE A 166 11.69 -11.08 4.70
C PHE A 166 12.52 -10.52 3.54
N ASP A 167 13.81 -10.84 3.51
CA ASP A 167 14.67 -10.64 2.34
C ASP A 167 14.99 -12.00 1.73
N ARG A 168 14.43 -12.26 0.55
CA ARG A 168 14.58 -13.53 -0.18
C ARG A 168 16.03 -13.78 -0.62
N GLU A 169 16.79 -12.75 -0.91
CA GLU A 169 18.16 -12.88 -1.41
C GLU A 169 19.09 -13.52 -0.36
N CYS A 170 18.95 -13.12 0.90
CA CYS A 170 19.71 -13.73 2.00
C CYS A 170 18.90 -14.77 2.79
N SER A 171 17.62 -15.00 2.44
CA SER A 171 16.69 -15.89 3.14
C SER A 171 16.58 -15.60 4.64
N LYS A 172 16.50 -14.33 5.01
CA LYS A 172 16.42 -13.89 6.40
C LYS A 172 15.15 -13.12 6.71
N PHE A 173 14.67 -13.32 7.92
CA PHE A 173 13.60 -12.53 8.53
C PHE A 173 14.18 -11.54 9.53
N PHE A 174 13.63 -10.33 9.55
CA PHE A 174 13.95 -9.30 10.53
C PHE A 174 12.66 -8.85 11.20
N GLU A 175 12.63 -8.89 12.53
CA GLU A 175 11.49 -8.45 13.32
C GLU A 175 11.77 -7.08 13.90
N ILE A 176 10.84 -6.15 13.69
CA ILE A 176 10.88 -4.79 14.22
C ILE A 176 9.77 -4.68 15.26
N PRO A 177 10.08 -4.33 16.51
CA PRO A 177 9.05 -4.13 17.54
C PRO A 177 8.16 -2.94 17.20
N SER A 178 6.97 -2.86 17.81
CA SER A 178 6.14 -1.67 17.70
C SER A 178 6.82 -0.47 18.33
N LEU A 179 6.96 0.61 17.57
CA LEU A 179 7.59 1.85 18.01
C LEU A 179 6.55 2.91 18.47
N ALA A 180 5.26 2.64 18.27
CA ALA A 180 4.20 3.57 18.64
C ALA A 180 4.00 3.59 20.17
N THR A 181 4.24 4.72 20.79
CA THR A 181 3.99 4.95 22.23
C THR A 181 2.54 5.32 22.53
N LYS A 182 1.87 5.94 21.55
CA LYS A 182 0.45 6.32 21.61
C LYS A 182 -0.19 6.09 20.25
N VAL A 183 -1.34 5.47 20.24
CA VAL A 183 -2.14 5.26 19.03
C VAL A 183 -3.42 6.07 19.15
N VAL A 184 -3.57 7.08 18.30
CA VAL A 184 -4.77 7.92 18.18
C VAL A 184 -5.62 7.41 17.02
N ASP A 185 -5.01 7.22 15.85
CA ASP A 185 -5.68 6.67 14.68
C ASP A 185 -4.70 5.76 13.92
N ARG A 186 -5.19 4.63 13.42
CA ARG A 186 -4.37 3.66 12.66
C ARG A 186 -4.41 3.89 11.16
N ILE A 187 -5.19 4.86 10.69
CA ILE A 187 -5.38 5.15 9.27
C ILE A 187 -4.10 5.75 8.71
N GLY A 188 -3.66 5.22 7.55
CA GLY A 188 -2.47 5.69 6.86
C GLY A 188 -1.14 5.12 7.37
N ALA A 189 -1.12 4.38 8.49
CA ALA A 189 0.11 3.78 9.01
C ALA A 189 0.78 2.83 8.01
N GLY A 190 -0.03 1.99 7.35
CA GLY A 190 0.45 1.06 6.32
C GLY A 190 1.01 1.78 5.09
N ASP A 191 0.34 2.84 4.66
CA ASP A 191 0.77 3.66 3.52
C ASP A 191 2.07 4.40 3.83
N THR A 192 2.20 4.92 5.06
CA THR A 192 3.43 5.59 5.53
C THR A 192 4.59 4.61 5.62
N PHE A 193 4.35 3.40 6.17
CA PHE A 193 5.34 2.33 6.21
C PHE A 193 5.79 1.95 4.79
N LEU A 194 4.86 1.67 3.89
CA LEU A 194 5.13 1.33 2.51
C LEU A 194 5.99 2.41 1.84
N SER A 195 5.61 3.67 1.97
CA SER A 195 6.27 4.79 1.30
C SER A 195 7.73 4.92 1.71
N LEU A 196 8.03 4.97 3.00
CA LEU A 196 9.41 5.17 3.47
C LEU A 196 10.26 3.90 3.29
N ALA A 197 9.72 2.73 3.62
CA ALA A 197 10.45 1.48 3.43
C ALA A 197 10.81 1.23 1.95
N SER A 198 9.91 1.56 1.01
CA SER A 198 10.18 1.44 -0.43
C SER A 198 11.35 2.31 -0.89
N LEU A 199 11.39 3.55 -0.44
CA LEU A 199 12.50 4.48 -0.74
C LEU A 199 13.82 3.93 -0.21
N CYS A 200 13.84 3.50 1.05
CA CYS A 200 15.04 2.93 1.68
C CYS A 200 15.56 1.69 0.93
N LEU A 201 14.66 0.76 0.59
CA LEU A 201 15.03 -0.45 -0.16
C LEU A 201 15.52 -0.14 -1.56
N LYS A 202 14.87 0.82 -2.25
CA LYS A 202 15.27 1.26 -3.58
C LYS A 202 16.66 1.91 -3.56
N ASP A 203 16.99 2.64 -2.51
CA ASP A 203 18.31 3.27 -2.32
C ASP A 203 19.39 2.32 -1.78
N GLY A 204 19.05 1.03 -1.61
CA GLY A 204 20.02 -0.01 -1.24
C GLY A 204 20.25 -0.20 0.26
N LEU A 205 19.42 0.37 1.13
CA LEU A 205 19.47 0.07 2.57
C LEU A 205 19.07 -1.39 2.81
N SER A 206 19.58 -1.96 3.93
CA SER A 206 19.20 -3.32 4.32
C SER A 206 17.71 -3.41 4.66
N ALA A 207 17.14 -4.61 4.51
CA ALA A 207 15.74 -4.88 4.85
C ALA A 207 15.39 -4.48 6.30
N GLU A 208 16.30 -4.76 7.23
CA GLU A 208 16.15 -4.41 8.64
C GLU A 208 16.05 -2.88 8.85
N VAL A 209 16.95 -2.12 8.27
CA VAL A 209 16.95 -0.65 8.37
C VAL A 209 15.72 -0.05 7.69
N ALA A 210 15.36 -0.54 6.50
CA ALA A 210 14.18 -0.08 5.78
C ALA A 210 12.88 -0.33 6.58
N ALA A 211 12.74 -1.51 7.18
CA ALA A 211 11.58 -1.85 8.01
C ALA A 211 11.57 -1.04 9.32
N PHE A 212 12.73 -0.78 9.92
CA PHE A 212 12.82 0.07 11.10
C PHE A 212 12.36 1.51 10.80
N LEU A 213 12.90 2.12 9.74
CA LEU A 213 12.52 3.48 9.33
C LEU A 213 11.05 3.58 8.93
N GLY A 214 10.53 2.60 8.17
CA GLY A 214 9.12 2.50 7.85
C GLY A 214 8.23 2.40 9.10
N SER A 215 8.65 1.59 10.09
CA SER A 215 7.95 1.45 11.38
C SER A 215 7.99 2.74 12.20
N ALA A 216 9.10 3.46 12.19
CA ALA A 216 9.23 4.75 12.88
C ALA A 216 8.30 5.80 12.27
N ALA A 217 8.27 5.91 10.94
CA ALA A 217 7.35 6.82 10.25
C ALA A 217 5.88 6.45 10.51
N ALA A 218 5.55 5.16 10.47
CA ALA A 218 4.20 4.68 10.80
C ALA A 218 3.83 5.01 12.26
N ALA A 219 4.76 4.88 13.20
CA ALA A 219 4.54 5.23 14.61
C ALA A 219 4.25 6.72 14.82
N LEU A 220 4.89 7.60 14.05
CA LEU A 220 4.59 9.04 14.05
C LEU A 220 3.20 9.31 13.45
N SER A 221 2.86 8.64 12.36
CA SER A 221 1.57 8.78 11.67
C SER A 221 0.39 8.43 12.58
N VAL A 222 0.45 7.33 13.33
CA VAL A 222 -0.66 6.90 14.21
C VAL A 222 -0.88 7.80 15.43
N GLY A 223 0.03 8.72 15.72
CA GLY A 223 -0.10 9.73 16.77
C GLY A 223 -1.06 10.87 16.43
N THR A 224 -1.57 10.94 15.20
CA THR A 224 -2.43 12.02 14.70
C THR A 224 -3.75 11.47 14.15
N VAL A 225 -4.81 12.30 14.16
CA VAL A 225 -6.13 11.92 13.64
C VAL A 225 -6.18 12.08 12.13
N CYS A 226 -6.63 11.05 11.41
CA CYS A 226 -6.98 11.11 9.98
C CYS A 226 -5.90 11.74 9.09
N ASN A 227 -4.61 11.50 9.34
CA ASN A 227 -3.50 12.11 8.60
C ASN A 227 -3.52 13.66 8.61
N SER A 228 -4.06 14.27 9.66
CA SER A 228 -4.13 15.73 9.79
C SER A 228 -2.75 16.41 9.79
N ASN A 229 -1.71 15.66 10.17
CA ASN A 229 -0.32 16.10 10.09
C ASN A 229 0.47 15.10 9.23
N LEU A 230 1.09 15.61 8.17
CA LEU A 230 2.00 14.83 7.36
C LEU A 230 3.30 14.55 8.14
N VAL A 231 3.84 13.35 7.94
CA VAL A 231 5.21 13.04 8.37
C VAL A 231 6.15 13.65 7.34
N ASP A 232 6.99 14.57 7.77
CA ASP A 232 8.00 15.21 6.92
C ASP A 232 9.41 15.10 7.54
N SER A 233 10.43 15.55 6.81
CA SER A 233 11.84 15.45 7.22
C SER A 233 12.21 16.29 8.45
N THR A 234 11.29 17.09 8.98
CA THR A 234 11.54 17.97 10.14
C THR A 234 11.01 17.36 11.44
N LYS A 235 10.33 16.23 11.37
CA LYS A 235 9.82 15.45 12.50
C LYS A 235 10.58 14.16 12.66
#